data_7da4a65c6c2cf369d3d9908a6a321ad6
#
_entry.id   7da4a65c6c2cf369d3d9908a6a321ad6
#
_cell.length_a   1.000
_cell.length_b   1.000
_cell.length_c   1.000
_cell.angle_alpha   90.00
_cell.angle_beta   90.00
_cell.angle_gamma   90.00
#
_symmetry.space_group_name_H-M   'P 1'
#
loop_
_entity.id
_entity.type
_entity.pdbx_description
1 polymer ?
#
loop_
_entity_poly.entity_id
_entity_poly.type
_entity_poly.pdbx_seq_one_letter_code
_entity_poly.pdbx_strand_id
1 'polypeptide(L)'
;MADSRFKEENENTSIWYNYDLSNDRQYIRCIKHLQKLIRGSMSYDIWQKRSKIGIDECPICGISRDVVKMESHHYPKTLFDVVDDYLQMHVNMNTLDDKTDFDVCQEIMDMHFDKKVNYIVLCEYCHKKYHDNVPEVLDVIDEKWREQKKEREKRSF
;
A
#
# COMPACT_ATOMS: atom_id res chain seq x y z
N MET A 1 20.19 5.73 -29.54
CA MET A 1 20.23 6.06 -28.18
C MET A 1 20.17 4.87 -27.27
N ALA A 2 19.32 4.02 -27.38
CA ALA A 2 19.36 2.84 -26.55
C ALA A 2 20.72 2.11 -26.71
N ASP A 3 21.71 2.87 -26.87
CA ASP A 3 23.11 2.61 -26.95
C ASP A 3 23.71 2.52 -25.54
N SER A 4 25.01 2.58 -25.45
CA SER A 4 25.67 2.52 -24.15
C SER A 4 25.29 3.69 -23.23
N ARG A 5 25.10 4.86 -23.84
CA ARG A 5 24.67 6.03 -23.07
C ARG A 5 23.31 5.80 -22.45
N PHE A 6 22.40 5.29 -23.24
CA PHE A 6 21.06 4.98 -22.74
C PHE A 6 21.13 3.91 -21.65
N LYS A 7 21.96 2.92 -21.83
CA LYS A 7 22.16 1.87 -20.84
C LYS A 7 22.74 2.46 -19.56
N GLU A 8 23.73 3.33 -19.67
CA GLU A 8 24.30 4.01 -18.50
C GLU A 8 23.24 4.83 -17.79
N GLU A 9 22.43 5.54 -18.54
CA GLU A 9 21.31 6.30 -17.97
C GLU A 9 20.36 5.37 -17.24
N ASN A 10 20.04 4.21 -17.81
CA ASN A 10 19.15 3.25 -17.16
C ASN A 10 19.77 2.65 -15.91
N GLU A 11 21.05 2.39 -15.91
CA GLU A 11 21.75 1.90 -14.74
C GLU A 11 21.71 2.92 -13.61
N ASN A 12 21.69 4.19 -14.00
CA ASN A 12 21.72 5.30 -13.05
C ASN A 12 20.37 5.98 -12.89
N THR A 13 19.38 5.59 -13.68
CA THR A 13 18.06 6.20 -13.64
C THR A 13 17.13 5.48 -12.69
N SER A 14 17.61 5.20 -11.50
CA SER A 14 16.64 5.03 -10.45
C SER A 14 15.83 6.32 -10.37
N ILE A 15 14.61 6.24 -9.94
CA ILE A 15 13.72 7.39 -9.73
C ILE A 15 14.43 8.52 -8.95
N TRP A 16 15.41 8.16 -8.15
CA TRP A 16 16.17 9.06 -7.27
C TRP A 16 16.92 10.15 -8.04
N TYR A 17 17.29 9.89 -9.29
CA TYR A 17 17.89 10.89 -10.15
C TYR A 17 16.94 11.99 -10.58
N ASN A 18 15.64 11.68 -10.56
CA ASN A 18 14.62 12.59 -11.01
C ASN A 18 14.01 13.41 -9.87
N TYR A 19 14.37 13.10 -8.64
CA TYR A 19 13.81 13.74 -7.46
C TYR A 19 14.88 14.14 -6.48
N ASP A 20 14.78 15.36 -5.99
CA ASP A 20 15.55 15.79 -4.84
C ASP A 20 14.76 15.43 -3.59
N LEU A 21 15.15 14.33 -2.93
CA LEU A 21 14.42 13.81 -1.77
C LEU A 21 14.58 14.70 -0.53
N SER A 22 15.47 15.68 -0.56
CA SER A 22 15.58 16.67 0.50
C SER A 22 14.58 17.81 0.32
N ASN A 23 13.95 17.91 -0.83
CA ASN A 23 12.92 18.90 -1.14
C ASN A 23 11.54 18.27 -0.89
N ASP A 24 10.76 18.87 0.00
CA ASP A 24 9.47 18.30 0.43
C ASP A 24 8.51 18.03 -0.73
N ARG A 25 8.41 18.97 -1.66
CA ARG A 25 7.52 18.82 -2.81
C ARG A 25 7.94 17.66 -3.71
N GLN A 26 9.22 17.54 -3.98
CA GLN A 26 9.76 16.46 -4.81
C GLN A 26 9.67 15.12 -4.10
N TYR A 27 9.87 15.10 -2.81
CA TYR A 27 9.71 13.90 -1.99
C TYR A 27 8.27 13.37 -2.08
N ILE A 28 7.29 14.24 -1.95
CA ILE A 28 5.88 13.86 -2.07
C ILE A 28 5.57 13.35 -3.49
N ARG A 29 6.11 13.98 -4.52
CA ARG A 29 5.96 13.50 -5.90
C ARG A 29 6.54 12.11 -6.08
N CYS A 30 7.68 11.84 -5.46
CA CYS A 30 8.30 10.54 -5.49
C CYS A 30 7.39 9.48 -4.87
N ILE A 31 6.82 9.76 -3.70
CA ILE A 31 5.88 8.85 -3.05
C ILE A 31 4.67 8.59 -3.96
N LYS A 32 4.09 9.62 -4.54
CA LYS A 32 2.94 9.46 -5.43
C LYS A 32 3.26 8.64 -6.66
N HIS A 33 4.46 8.79 -7.20
CA HIS A 33 4.92 7.96 -8.32
C HIS A 33 5.00 6.49 -7.92
N LEU A 34 5.59 6.21 -6.78
CA LEU A 34 5.70 4.84 -6.26
C LEU A 34 4.33 4.24 -5.95
N GLN A 35 3.43 5.00 -5.36
CA GLN A 35 2.06 4.54 -5.13
C GLN A 35 1.36 4.15 -6.43
N LYS A 36 1.54 4.95 -7.47
CA LYS A 36 0.94 4.67 -8.78
C LYS A 36 1.50 3.39 -9.37
N LEU A 37 2.81 3.18 -9.28
CA LEU A 37 3.45 1.95 -9.74
C LEU A 37 2.95 0.74 -8.95
N ILE A 38 2.87 0.85 -7.64
CA ILE A 38 2.38 -0.22 -6.76
C ILE A 38 0.96 -0.59 -7.15
N ARG A 39 0.05 0.38 -7.20
CA ARG A 39 -1.36 0.14 -7.51
C ARG A 39 -1.59 -0.43 -8.90
N GLY A 40 -0.71 -0.15 -9.83
CA GLY A 40 -0.77 -0.69 -11.18
C GLY A 40 -0.09 -2.05 -11.34
N SER A 41 0.53 -2.58 -10.30
CA SER A 41 1.30 -3.82 -10.40
C SER A 41 0.41 -5.06 -10.27
N MET A 42 0.87 -6.15 -10.87
CA MET A 42 0.22 -7.45 -10.73
C MET A 42 0.29 -7.94 -9.28
N SER A 43 1.38 -7.68 -8.59
CA SER A 43 1.55 -8.06 -7.19
C SER A 43 0.48 -7.42 -6.31
N TYR A 44 0.16 -6.15 -6.55
CA TYR A 44 -0.88 -5.46 -5.80
C TYR A 44 -2.26 -6.04 -6.07
N ASP A 45 -2.54 -6.38 -7.32
CA ASP A 45 -3.80 -7.03 -7.70
C ASP A 45 -3.96 -8.39 -7.00
N ILE A 46 -2.89 -9.17 -6.96
CA ILE A 46 -2.88 -10.45 -6.26
C ILE A 46 -3.11 -10.24 -4.75
N TRP A 47 -2.43 -9.26 -4.16
CA TRP A 47 -2.61 -8.96 -2.75
C TRP A 47 -4.04 -8.52 -2.44
N GLN A 48 -4.62 -7.67 -3.28
CA GLN A 48 -6.00 -7.22 -3.14
C GLN A 48 -6.98 -8.40 -3.11
N LYS A 49 -6.75 -9.40 -3.94
CA LYS A 49 -7.58 -10.60 -3.97
C LYS A 49 -7.37 -11.49 -2.76
N ARG A 50 -6.12 -11.73 -2.39
CA ARG A 50 -5.78 -12.59 -1.25
C ARG A 50 -6.22 -12.00 0.09
N SER A 51 -6.11 -10.70 0.24
CA SER A 51 -6.43 -10.02 1.49
C SER A 51 -7.90 -10.13 1.87
N LYS A 52 -8.77 -10.41 0.90
CA LYS A 52 -10.22 -10.53 1.11
C LYS A 52 -10.68 -11.95 1.42
N ILE A 53 -9.80 -12.94 1.31
CA ILE A 53 -10.15 -14.35 1.54
C ILE A 53 -10.66 -14.50 2.97
N GLY A 54 -11.82 -15.14 3.12
CA GLY A 54 -12.42 -15.41 4.42
C GLY A 54 -13.27 -14.25 4.98
N ILE A 55 -13.36 -13.14 4.27
CA ILE A 55 -14.22 -12.02 4.68
C ILE A 55 -15.54 -12.11 3.89
N ASP A 56 -16.55 -12.63 4.54
CA ASP A 56 -17.85 -12.86 3.90
C ASP A 56 -18.82 -11.70 4.10
N GLU A 57 -18.62 -10.89 5.12
CA GLU A 57 -19.48 -9.77 5.47
C GLU A 57 -18.64 -8.55 5.82
N CYS A 58 -19.17 -7.38 5.52
CA CYS A 58 -18.55 -6.14 5.97
C CYS A 58 -18.55 -6.07 7.49
N PRO A 59 -17.41 -5.86 8.14
CA PRO A 59 -17.33 -5.80 9.60
C PRO A 59 -18.10 -4.61 10.21
N ILE A 60 -18.43 -3.62 9.40
CA ILE A 60 -19.10 -2.40 9.87
C ILE A 60 -20.60 -2.49 9.69
N CYS A 61 -21.08 -2.76 8.48
CA CYS A 61 -22.52 -2.75 8.17
C CYS A 61 -23.14 -4.15 8.02
N GLY A 62 -22.32 -5.19 8.00
CA GLY A 62 -22.79 -6.58 7.92
C GLY A 62 -23.27 -7.04 6.53
N ILE A 63 -23.14 -6.20 5.51
CA ILE A 63 -23.60 -6.59 4.17
C ILE A 63 -22.75 -7.73 3.63
N SER A 64 -23.40 -8.69 2.95
CA SER A 64 -22.73 -9.85 2.39
C SER A 64 -21.88 -9.49 1.17
N ARG A 65 -20.74 -10.17 1.03
CA ARG A 65 -19.88 -10.08 -0.15
C ARG A 65 -20.59 -10.51 -1.44
N ASP A 66 -21.65 -11.29 -1.32
CA ASP A 66 -22.44 -11.71 -2.47
C ASP A 66 -23.31 -10.59 -3.03
N VAL A 67 -23.57 -9.56 -2.22
CA VAL A 67 -24.38 -8.40 -2.59
C VAL A 67 -23.54 -7.23 -3.01
N VAL A 68 -22.43 -6.99 -2.30
CA VAL A 68 -21.56 -5.84 -2.51
C VAL A 68 -20.11 -6.27 -2.47
N LYS A 69 -19.34 -5.70 -3.34
CA LYS A 69 -17.89 -5.93 -3.42
C LYS A 69 -17.20 -5.52 -2.12
N MET A 70 -16.27 -6.36 -1.66
CA MET A 70 -15.36 -6.04 -0.56
C MET A 70 -14.12 -5.38 -1.11
N GLU A 71 -13.54 -4.48 -0.34
CA GLU A 71 -12.32 -3.76 -0.70
C GLU A 71 -11.34 -3.76 0.46
N SER A 72 -10.07 -3.98 0.16
CA SER A 72 -9.01 -3.89 1.14
C SER A 72 -8.52 -2.45 1.22
N HIS A 73 -8.57 -1.89 2.40
CA HIS A 73 -8.18 -0.51 2.67
C HIS A 73 -7.02 -0.48 3.66
N HIS A 74 -5.92 0.18 3.28
CA HIS A 74 -4.80 0.35 4.20
C HIS A 74 -5.25 1.09 5.45
N TYR A 75 -4.99 0.51 6.61
CA TYR A 75 -5.43 1.08 7.87
C TYR A 75 -4.57 0.49 9.01
N PRO A 76 -4.18 1.25 10.03
CA PRO A 76 -4.41 2.68 10.24
C PRO A 76 -3.56 3.59 9.36
N LYS A 77 -2.45 3.10 8.82
CA LYS A 77 -1.59 3.88 7.92
C LYS A 77 -2.03 3.69 6.47
N THR A 78 -2.04 4.78 5.72
CA THR A 78 -2.34 4.74 4.28
C THR A 78 -1.17 4.12 3.50
N LEU A 79 -1.40 3.79 2.25
CA LEU A 79 -0.29 3.35 1.39
C LEU A 79 0.76 4.46 1.25
N PHE A 80 0.34 5.72 1.21
CA PHE A 80 1.27 6.85 1.22
C PHE A 80 2.21 6.76 2.42
N ASP A 81 1.66 6.52 3.62
CA ASP A 81 2.45 6.41 4.85
C ASP A 81 3.40 5.22 4.82
N VAL A 82 2.97 4.11 4.26
CA VAL A 82 3.82 2.90 4.12
C VAL A 82 5.03 3.21 3.22
N VAL A 83 4.80 3.87 2.10
CA VAL A 83 5.86 4.27 1.18
C VAL A 83 6.78 5.29 1.83
N ASP A 84 6.21 6.25 2.54
CA ASP A 84 6.97 7.26 3.28
C ASP A 84 7.90 6.62 4.31
N ASP A 85 7.37 5.72 5.14
CA ASP A 85 8.17 5.02 6.15
C ASP A 85 9.31 4.23 5.50
N TYR A 86 9.04 3.56 4.38
CA TYR A 86 10.06 2.82 3.63
C TYR A 86 11.17 3.75 3.14
N LEU A 87 10.80 4.85 2.51
CA LEU A 87 11.77 5.80 1.96
C LEU A 87 12.61 6.44 3.07
N GLN A 88 11.97 6.86 4.17
CA GLN A 88 12.69 7.46 5.30
C GLN A 88 13.74 6.49 5.86
N MET A 89 13.36 5.24 6.05
CA MET A 89 14.29 4.23 6.55
C MET A 89 15.48 4.06 5.61
N HIS A 90 15.22 3.92 4.31
CA HIS A 90 16.29 3.65 3.34
C HIS A 90 17.14 4.88 3.04
N VAL A 91 16.57 6.08 3.10
CA VAL A 91 17.37 7.32 3.03
C VAL A 91 18.32 7.40 4.22
N ASN A 92 17.81 7.15 5.43
CA ASN A 92 18.62 7.19 6.63
C ASN A 92 19.72 6.12 6.65
N MET A 93 19.45 4.96 6.05
CA MET A 93 20.41 3.86 5.94
C MET A 93 21.31 3.98 4.70
N ASN A 94 21.04 4.96 3.86
CA ASN A 94 21.76 5.17 2.61
C ASN A 94 21.73 3.93 1.70
N THR A 95 20.55 3.34 1.54
CA THR A 95 20.35 2.08 0.80
C THR A 95 19.44 2.20 -0.41
N LEU A 96 19.19 3.43 -0.90
CA LEU A 96 18.34 3.64 -2.08
C LEU A 96 19.10 3.60 -3.40
N ASP A 97 20.36 4.03 -3.43
CA ASP A 97 21.06 4.30 -4.69
C ASP A 97 21.19 3.08 -5.61
N ASP A 98 21.24 1.90 -5.03
CA ASP A 98 21.34 0.65 -5.80
C ASP A 98 20.00 0.12 -6.29
N LYS A 99 18.90 0.77 -5.92
CA LYS A 99 17.56 0.28 -6.18
C LYS A 99 16.90 1.06 -7.30
N THR A 100 16.19 0.36 -8.15
CA THR A 100 15.26 0.99 -9.10
C THR A 100 13.92 1.22 -8.41
N ASP A 101 13.05 1.99 -9.04
CA ASP A 101 11.68 2.16 -8.57
C ASP A 101 10.92 0.83 -8.52
N PHE A 102 11.19 -0.08 -9.49
CA PHE A 102 10.60 -1.42 -9.48
C PHE A 102 11.08 -2.25 -8.29
N ASP A 103 12.37 -2.16 -7.93
CA ASP A 103 12.91 -2.84 -6.76
C ASP A 103 12.21 -2.37 -5.49
N VAL A 104 12.04 -1.07 -5.35
CA VAL A 104 11.36 -0.48 -4.20
C VAL A 104 9.91 -0.94 -4.13
N CYS A 105 9.20 -0.90 -5.25
CA CYS A 105 7.81 -1.35 -5.30
C CYS A 105 7.69 -2.83 -4.94
N GLN A 106 8.61 -3.66 -5.43
CA GLN A 106 8.59 -5.09 -5.11
C GLN A 106 8.87 -5.32 -3.63
N GLU A 107 9.83 -4.61 -3.04
CA GLU A 107 10.11 -4.74 -1.61
C GLU A 107 8.92 -4.31 -0.75
N ILE A 108 8.23 -3.25 -1.15
CA ILE A 108 7.02 -2.81 -0.45
C ILE A 108 5.91 -3.85 -0.60
N MET A 109 5.75 -4.45 -1.77
CA MET A 109 4.78 -5.53 -1.96
C MET A 109 5.15 -6.76 -1.15
N ASP A 110 6.42 -7.10 -1.05
CA ASP A 110 6.88 -8.18 -0.18
C ASP A 110 6.47 -7.93 1.28
N MET A 111 6.54 -6.68 1.73
CA MET A 111 6.04 -6.32 3.06
C MET A 111 4.55 -6.61 3.22
N HIS A 112 3.76 -6.37 2.17
CA HIS A 112 2.33 -6.71 2.20
C HIS A 112 2.12 -8.21 2.35
N PHE A 113 2.83 -9.01 1.56
CA PHE A 113 2.71 -10.47 1.61
C PHE A 113 3.26 -11.05 2.92
N ASP A 114 4.25 -10.40 3.51
CA ASP A 114 4.84 -10.80 4.80
C ASP A 114 4.03 -10.31 5.99
N LYS A 115 2.85 -9.76 5.77
CA LYS A 115 1.92 -9.28 6.80
C LYS A 115 2.48 -8.15 7.65
N LYS A 116 3.39 -7.36 7.10
CA LYS A 116 3.97 -6.19 7.76
C LYS A 116 3.19 -4.90 7.48
N VAL A 117 2.23 -4.96 6.56
CA VAL A 117 1.39 -3.82 6.22
C VAL A 117 -0.02 -4.10 6.72
N ASN A 118 -0.58 -3.16 7.45
CA ASN A 118 -1.90 -3.32 8.04
C ASN A 118 -2.99 -2.85 7.08
N TYR A 119 -4.15 -3.52 7.15
CA TYR A 119 -5.30 -3.20 6.34
C TYR A 119 -6.58 -3.68 6.99
N ILE A 120 -7.69 -3.14 6.55
CA ILE A 120 -9.03 -3.62 6.90
C ILE A 120 -9.80 -3.91 5.61
N VAL A 121 -10.62 -4.95 5.61
CA VAL A 121 -11.49 -5.28 4.49
C VAL A 121 -12.89 -4.77 4.81
N LEU A 122 -13.43 -3.92 3.96
CA LEU A 122 -14.74 -3.29 4.10
C LEU A 122 -15.53 -3.48 2.81
N CYS A 123 -16.85 -3.33 2.88
CA CYS A 123 -17.63 -3.20 1.64
C CYS A 123 -17.33 -1.85 0.98
N GLU A 124 -17.59 -1.76 -0.32
CA GLU A 124 -17.32 -0.53 -1.06
C GLU A 124 -18.10 0.67 -0.52
N TYR A 125 -19.26 0.47 0.05
CA TYR A 125 -20.07 1.55 0.63
C TYR A 125 -19.45 2.10 1.90
N CYS A 126 -19.01 1.23 2.81
CA CYS A 126 -18.33 1.66 4.03
C CYS A 126 -16.97 2.26 3.74
N HIS A 127 -16.25 1.75 2.75
CA HIS A 127 -15.00 2.31 2.30
C HIS A 127 -15.19 3.75 1.80
N LYS A 128 -16.21 3.99 0.99
CA LYS A 128 -16.56 5.33 0.54
C LYS A 128 -16.93 6.23 1.71
N LYS A 129 -17.75 5.73 2.63
CA LYS A 129 -18.14 6.48 3.83
C LYS A 129 -16.94 6.86 4.68
N TYR A 130 -15.96 5.98 4.78
CA TYR A 130 -14.73 6.30 5.47
C TYR A 130 -14.03 7.51 4.84
N HIS A 131 -13.86 7.50 3.51
CA HIS A 131 -13.25 8.62 2.81
C HIS A 131 -14.06 9.91 2.87
N ASP A 132 -15.37 9.78 3.02
CA ASP A 132 -16.28 10.91 3.18
C ASP A 132 -16.42 11.36 4.64
N ASN A 133 -15.61 10.78 5.54
CA ASN A 133 -15.59 11.10 6.97
C ASN A 133 -16.93 10.87 7.68
N VAL A 134 -17.67 9.84 7.27
CA VAL A 134 -18.98 9.53 7.88
C VAL A 134 -18.77 8.94 9.28
N PRO A 135 -19.34 9.54 10.34
CA PRO A 135 -19.08 9.11 11.72
C PRO A 135 -19.42 7.65 12.01
N GLU A 136 -20.45 7.09 11.40
CA GLU A 136 -20.86 5.70 11.61
C GLU A 136 -19.74 4.72 11.26
N VAL A 137 -18.83 5.10 10.37
CA VAL A 137 -17.66 4.30 10.02
C VAL A 137 -16.47 4.70 10.86
N LEU A 138 -16.18 6.00 10.94
CA LEU A 138 -15.00 6.51 11.63
C LEU A 138 -14.96 6.09 13.10
N ASP A 139 -16.12 6.09 13.77
CA ASP A 139 -16.20 5.82 15.20
C ASP A 139 -15.94 4.35 15.54
N VAL A 140 -16.12 3.43 14.60
CA VAL A 140 -16.02 2.00 14.87
C VAL A 140 -14.88 1.30 14.12
N ILE A 141 -14.27 1.96 13.14
CA ILE A 141 -13.33 1.31 12.24
C ILE A 141 -12.11 0.74 12.98
N ASP A 142 -11.60 1.44 13.97
CA ASP A 142 -10.41 0.98 14.71
C ASP A 142 -10.68 -0.32 15.44
N GLU A 143 -11.81 -0.42 16.13
CA GLU A 143 -12.22 -1.64 16.82
C GLU A 143 -12.41 -2.79 15.83
N LYS A 144 -13.09 -2.53 14.72
CA LYS A 144 -13.35 -3.54 13.69
C LYS A 144 -12.06 -4.02 13.01
N TRP A 145 -11.12 -3.10 12.79
CA TRP A 145 -9.81 -3.47 12.28
C TRP A 145 -9.07 -4.40 13.24
N ARG A 146 -9.09 -4.09 14.54
CA ARG A 146 -8.43 -4.92 15.55
C ARG A 146 -9.04 -6.31 15.63
N GLU A 147 -10.35 -6.41 15.58
CA GLU A 147 -11.06 -7.68 15.55
C GLU A 147 -10.69 -8.50 14.32
N GLN A 148 -10.72 -7.88 13.15
CA GLN A 148 -10.39 -8.55 11.90
C GLN A 148 -8.92 -8.99 11.87
N LYS A 149 -8.03 -8.17 12.38
CA LYS A 149 -6.61 -8.51 12.48
C LYS A 149 -6.38 -9.74 13.36
N LYS A 150 -7.07 -9.82 14.50
CA LYS A 150 -6.99 -10.98 15.37
C LYS A 150 -7.44 -12.24 14.66
N GLU A 151 -8.52 -12.18 13.90
CA GLU A 151 -9.03 -13.32 13.15
C GLU A 151 -8.02 -13.77 12.08
N ARG A 152 -7.36 -12.82 11.41
CA ARG A 152 -6.32 -13.15 10.44
C ARG A 152 -5.13 -13.83 11.09
N GLU A 153 -4.71 -13.36 12.26
CA GLU A 153 -3.59 -13.94 12.99
C GLU A 153 -3.88 -15.38 13.43
N LYS A 154 -5.11 -15.67 13.83
CA LYS A 154 -5.54 -17.04 14.19
C LYS A 154 -5.48 -17.98 12.99
N ARG A 155 -5.71 -17.48 11.78
CA ARG A 155 -5.68 -18.27 10.54
C ARG A 155 -4.30 -18.35 9.91
N SER A 156 -3.33 -17.65 10.47
CA SER A 156 -1.96 -17.64 9.98
C SER A 156 -1.19 -18.77 10.60
N PHE A 157 -0.52 -19.51 9.76
CA PHE A 157 0.35 -20.58 10.22
C PHE A 157 1.70 -20.49 9.58
#